data_8a656f09475ad186bbaff8a4d1375512
#
_entry.id   8a656f09475ad186bbaff8a4d1375512
#
_cell.length_a   1.000
_cell.length_b   1.000
_cell.length_c   1.000
_cell.angle_alpha   90.00
_cell.angle_beta   90.00
_cell.angle_gamma   90.00
#
_symmetry.space_group_name_H-M   'P 1'
#
loop_
_entity.id
_entity.type
_entity.pdbx_description
1 polymer ?
#
loop_
_entity_poly.entity_id
_entity_poly.type
_entity_poly.pdbx_seq_one_letter_code
_entity_poly.pdbx_strand_id
1 'polypeptide(L)'
;MEISPVPFVSATFFDRLTIDPSGIGVKAYERGLFELDVKAGYDLGRSEDDSDDLRGLGDIDAAAAIGGKASLNYGPATFFVSADKMIGGSDGLIGKAGVEITRPVTETIILGAGASVTFADRNYMETYFGVDAGQAARSGYRTYKPGAGVKSIDLSVSATYLINGNWMLRGEQTLGIVTGDAADSPIVKQTLQPSSLLILGYRF
;
A
#
# COMPACT_ATOMS: atom_id res chain seq x y z
N MET A 1 -2.24 -7.79 18.46
CA MET A 1 -1.24 -6.92 17.81
C MET A 1 -0.12 -7.85 17.40
N GLU A 2 -0.05 -8.16 16.12
CA GLU A 2 0.98 -9.05 15.58
C GLU A 2 2.15 -8.19 15.14
N ILE A 3 3.36 -8.48 15.65
CA ILE A 3 4.59 -7.79 15.24
C ILE A 3 5.31 -8.73 14.30
N SER A 4 5.25 -8.44 13.01
CA SER A 4 6.01 -9.17 11.99
C SER A 4 7.23 -8.33 11.58
N PRO A 5 8.43 -8.65 12.07
CA PRO A 5 9.63 -7.96 11.62
C PRO A 5 9.94 -8.37 10.18
N VAL A 6 9.74 -7.46 9.24
CA VAL A 6 10.16 -7.64 7.85
C VAL A 6 11.42 -6.81 7.64
N PRO A 7 12.55 -7.43 7.25
CA PRO A 7 13.75 -6.67 6.91
C PRO A 7 13.45 -5.80 5.68
N PHE A 8 13.55 -4.49 5.86
CA PHE A 8 13.35 -3.54 4.79
C PHE A 8 14.71 -3.03 4.32
N VAL A 9 15.07 -3.36 3.10
CA VAL A 9 16.27 -2.83 2.44
C VAL A 9 15.83 -2.10 1.19
N SER A 10 16.19 -0.82 1.08
CA SER A 10 15.96 -0.03 -0.12
C SER A 10 17.30 0.53 -0.60
N ALA A 11 17.53 0.48 -1.89
CA ALA A 11 18.71 1.04 -2.53
C ALA A 11 18.29 1.86 -3.74
N THR A 12 18.83 3.08 -3.83
CA THR A 12 18.62 3.95 -5.00
C THR A 12 19.94 4.15 -5.73
N PHE A 13 19.93 3.88 -7.03
CA PHE A 13 21.08 4.00 -7.91
C PHE A 13 20.86 5.13 -8.91
N PHE A 14 21.88 5.97 -9.10
CA PHE A 14 21.88 7.09 -10.07
C PHE A 14 20.68 8.05 -9.90
N ASP A 15 20.12 8.16 -8.69
CA ASP A 15 18.93 8.94 -8.36
C ASP A 15 17.69 8.61 -9.22
N ARG A 16 17.67 7.41 -9.83
CA ARG A 16 16.62 6.98 -10.76
C ARG A 16 16.09 5.59 -10.54
N LEU A 17 16.94 4.64 -10.22
CA LEU A 17 16.57 3.24 -10.02
C LEU A 17 16.44 2.95 -8.54
N THR A 18 15.27 2.62 -8.07
CA THR A 18 15.01 2.20 -6.69
C THR A 18 14.69 0.72 -6.66
N ILE A 19 15.33 -0.01 -5.76
CA ILE A 19 15.04 -1.41 -5.47
C ILE A 19 14.65 -1.46 -4.01
N ASP A 20 13.46 -1.94 -3.72
CA ASP A 20 12.93 -2.13 -2.38
C ASP A 20 12.09 -3.41 -2.29
N PRO A 21 11.61 -3.81 -1.09
CA PRO A 21 10.80 -5.03 -0.95
C PRO A 21 9.48 -5.01 -1.71
N SER A 22 9.02 -3.88 -2.22
CA SER A 22 7.83 -3.81 -3.08
C SER A 22 8.14 -4.03 -4.56
N GLY A 23 9.43 -4.03 -4.94
CA GLY A 23 9.87 -4.28 -6.29
C GLY A 23 10.98 -3.35 -6.77
N ILE A 24 10.96 -3.08 -8.06
CA ILE A 24 11.92 -2.22 -8.76
C ILE A 24 11.17 -1.04 -9.36
N GLY A 25 11.59 0.18 -9.00
CA GLY A 25 11.05 1.43 -9.51
C GLY A 25 12.06 2.20 -10.34
N VAL A 26 11.60 2.86 -11.38
CA VAL A 26 12.42 3.75 -12.21
C VAL A 26 11.74 5.10 -12.32
N LYS A 27 12.47 6.18 -11.99
CA LYS A 27 12.06 7.55 -12.31
C LYS A 27 12.17 7.74 -13.82
N ALA A 28 11.03 7.60 -14.51
CA ALA A 28 10.94 7.62 -15.97
C ALA A 28 11.04 9.06 -16.51
N TYR A 29 10.51 10.04 -15.75
CA TYR A 29 10.50 11.43 -16.16
C TYR A 29 10.48 12.36 -14.96
N GLU A 30 11.23 13.46 -15.04
CA GLU A 30 11.22 14.53 -14.04
C GLU A 30 11.44 15.88 -14.75
N ARG A 31 10.51 16.81 -14.52
CA ARG A 31 10.64 18.18 -15.05
C ARG A 31 9.91 19.16 -14.16
N GLY A 32 10.67 20.09 -13.57
CA GLY A 32 10.12 21.11 -12.67
C GLY A 32 9.47 20.48 -11.44
N LEU A 33 8.18 20.64 -11.27
CA LEU A 33 7.43 20.10 -10.14
C LEU A 33 6.86 18.69 -10.40
N PHE A 34 6.92 18.22 -11.64
CA PHE A 34 6.30 16.96 -12.07
C PHE A 34 7.31 15.82 -12.11
N GLU A 35 6.93 14.68 -11.59
CA GLU A 35 7.68 13.43 -11.59
C GLU A 35 6.79 12.27 -12.02
N LEU A 36 7.33 11.33 -12.80
CA LEU A 36 6.67 10.11 -13.21
C LEU A 36 7.59 8.92 -12.93
N ASP A 37 7.10 8.01 -12.11
CA ASP A 37 7.76 6.76 -11.79
C ASP A 37 7.02 5.60 -12.43
N VAL A 38 7.76 4.58 -12.84
CA VAL A 38 7.24 3.28 -13.28
C VAL A 38 7.83 2.23 -12.39
N LYS A 39 7.02 1.25 -11.97
CA LYS A 39 7.49 0.15 -11.13
C LYS A 39 7.03 -1.21 -11.62
N ALA A 40 7.85 -2.21 -11.34
CA ALA A 40 7.50 -3.62 -11.40
C ALA A 40 7.71 -4.21 -10.01
N GLY A 41 6.73 -4.93 -9.51
CA GLY A 41 6.76 -5.52 -8.17
C GLY A 41 5.93 -6.79 -8.11
N TYR A 42 5.47 -7.11 -6.93
CA TYR A 42 4.64 -8.29 -6.70
C TYR A 42 3.63 -8.01 -5.58
N ASP A 43 2.57 -8.80 -5.60
CA ASP A 43 1.60 -8.97 -4.53
C ASP A 43 1.75 -10.40 -4.03
N LEU A 44 1.92 -10.60 -2.74
CA LEU A 44 2.11 -11.93 -2.16
C LEU A 44 0.83 -12.76 -2.11
N GLY A 45 -0.31 -12.14 -2.41
CA GLY A 45 -1.61 -12.78 -2.27
C GLY A 45 -2.05 -12.86 -0.82
N ARG A 46 -2.80 -13.93 -0.48
CA ARG A 46 -3.33 -14.17 0.87
C ARG A 46 -3.54 -15.66 1.07
N SER A 47 -3.10 -16.21 2.20
CA SER A 47 -3.46 -17.57 2.59
C SER A 47 -4.69 -17.60 3.47
N GLU A 48 -5.51 -18.66 3.34
CA GLU A 48 -6.62 -18.90 4.27
C GLU A 48 -6.13 -19.22 5.70
N ASP A 49 -4.85 -19.60 5.84
CA ASP A 49 -4.21 -19.87 7.13
C ASP A 49 -3.66 -18.60 7.81
N ASP A 50 -3.65 -17.44 7.14
CA ASP A 50 -3.18 -16.18 7.73
C ASP A 50 -4.05 -15.70 8.91
N SER A 51 -5.33 -16.14 8.96
CA SER A 51 -6.26 -15.81 10.03
C SER A 51 -7.40 -16.81 10.12
N ASP A 52 -7.91 -17.05 11.33
CA ASP A 52 -9.11 -17.87 11.54
C ASP A 52 -10.33 -17.35 10.76
N ASP A 53 -10.42 -16.04 10.54
CA ASP A 53 -11.48 -15.40 9.76
C ASP A 53 -11.39 -15.68 8.25
N LEU A 54 -10.30 -16.22 7.76
CA LEU A 54 -10.08 -16.53 6.34
C LEU A 54 -10.29 -18.00 6.00
N ARG A 55 -10.46 -18.86 7.00
CA ARG A 55 -10.61 -20.31 6.78
C ARG A 55 -11.81 -20.65 5.91
N GLY A 56 -11.58 -21.52 4.93
CA GLY A 56 -12.58 -21.95 3.96
C GLY A 56 -12.80 -20.99 2.79
N LEU A 57 -12.08 -19.85 2.76
CA LEU A 57 -12.12 -18.92 1.64
C LEU A 57 -11.12 -19.29 0.52
N GLY A 58 -10.15 -20.16 0.84
CA GLY A 58 -9.07 -20.52 -0.07
C GLY A 58 -8.00 -19.41 -0.22
N ASP A 59 -6.89 -19.81 -0.83
CA ASP A 59 -5.75 -18.94 -1.03
C ASP A 59 -5.95 -18.03 -2.25
N ILE A 60 -5.29 -16.88 -2.21
CA ILE A 60 -5.11 -15.99 -3.35
C ILE A 60 -3.63 -16.08 -3.73
N ASP A 61 -3.35 -16.56 -4.93
CA ASP A 61 -1.98 -16.73 -5.42
C ASP A 61 -1.23 -15.39 -5.50
N ALA A 62 0.09 -15.48 -5.42
CA ALA A 62 0.94 -14.32 -5.66
C ALA A 62 0.79 -13.82 -7.12
N ALA A 63 0.90 -12.52 -7.29
CA ALA A 63 0.81 -11.85 -8.58
C ALA A 63 2.05 -11.01 -8.86
N ALA A 64 2.43 -10.88 -10.13
CA ALA A 64 3.30 -9.79 -10.56
C ALA A 64 2.49 -8.49 -10.60
N ALA A 65 3.13 -7.37 -10.26
CA ALA A 65 2.53 -6.04 -10.31
C ALA A 65 3.32 -5.13 -11.25
N ILE A 66 2.62 -4.45 -12.15
CA ILE A 66 3.21 -3.41 -13.00
C ILE A 66 2.40 -2.13 -12.80
N GLY A 67 3.08 -1.05 -12.51
CA GLY A 67 2.39 0.20 -12.21
C GLY A 67 3.21 1.44 -12.44
N GLY A 68 2.62 2.57 -12.06
CA GLY A 68 3.26 3.86 -12.12
C GLY A 68 2.65 4.86 -11.15
N LYS A 69 3.42 5.89 -10.85
CA LYS A 69 3.03 7.00 -9.98
C LYS A 69 3.38 8.31 -10.68
N ALA A 70 2.43 9.20 -10.81
CA ALA A 70 2.64 10.57 -11.21
C ALA A 70 2.54 11.47 -9.97
N SER A 71 3.51 12.35 -9.78
CA SER A 71 3.60 13.24 -8.62
C SER A 71 3.77 14.69 -9.06
N LEU A 72 3.18 15.59 -8.27
CA LEU A 72 3.35 17.03 -8.38
C LEU A 72 3.88 17.57 -7.05
N ASN A 73 5.13 18.01 -7.03
CA ASN A 73 5.83 18.49 -5.84
C ASN A 73 5.70 20.03 -5.74
N TYR A 74 4.91 20.51 -4.77
CA TYR A 74 4.69 21.93 -4.57
C TYR A 74 5.04 22.35 -3.14
N GLY A 75 6.21 22.93 -2.96
CA GLY A 75 6.73 23.27 -1.64
C GLY A 75 6.85 22.04 -0.74
N PRO A 76 6.23 22.01 0.45
CA PRO A 76 6.26 20.85 1.32
C PRO A 76 5.24 19.75 0.93
N ALA A 77 4.35 20.02 -0.03
CA ALA A 77 3.27 19.12 -0.42
C ALA A 77 3.61 18.38 -1.72
N THR A 78 3.37 17.08 -1.72
CA THR A 78 3.40 16.21 -2.90
C THR A 78 2.00 15.66 -3.14
N PHE A 79 1.39 16.03 -4.26
CA PHE A 79 0.15 15.42 -4.75
C PHE A 79 0.52 14.25 -5.65
N PHE A 80 -0.18 13.14 -5.54
CA PHE A 80 0.13 11.99 -6.38
C PHE A 80 -1.11 11.22 -6.82
N VAL A 81 -0.96 10.53 -7.93
CA VAL A 81 -1.84 9.46 -8.38
C VAL A 81 -1.00 8.26 -8.80
N SER A 82 -1.44 7.06 -8.47
CA SER A 82 -0.78 5.82 -8.92
C SER A 82 -1.79 4.81 -9.38
N ALA A 83 -1.34 3.89 -10.21
CA ALA A 83 -2.11 2.71 -10.62
C ALA A 83 -1.18 1.52 -10.72
N ASP A 84 -1.62 0.37 -10.21
CA ASP A 84 -0.90 -0.90 -10.23
C ASP A 84 -1.83 -1.99 -10.77
N LYS A 85 -1.41 -2.64 -11.85
CA LYS A 85 -2.08 -3.80 -12.46
C LYS A 85 -1.43 -5.07 -11.97
N MET A 86 -2.22 -5.95 -11.37
CA MET A 86 -1.83 -7.30 -10.98
C MET A 86 -1.96 -8.25 -12.16
N ILE A 87 -0.99 -9.12 -12.34
CA ILE A 87 -0.95 -10.17 -13.36
C ILE A 87 -0.81 -11.50 -12.62
N GLY A 88 -1.84 -12.31 -12.65
CA GLY A 88 -2.03 -13.44 -11.75
C GLY A 88 -2.72 -13.01 -10.44
N GLY A 89 -2.91 -13.95 -9.52
CA GLY A 89 -3.62 -13.70 -8.26
C GLY A 89 -5.02 -13.12 -8.49
N SER A 90 -5.18 -11.83 -8.23
CA SER A 90 -6.46 -11.15 -8.43
C SER A 90 -6.74 -10.74 -9.88
N ASP A 91 -5.72 -10.64 -10.74
CA ASP A 91 -5.82 -9.97 -12.04
C ASP A 91 -6.49 -8.58 -11.94
N GLY A 92 -6.37 -7.94 -10.78
CA GLY A 92 -7.04 -6.69 -10.47
C GLY A 92 -6.23 -5.45 -10.83
N LEU A 93 -6.88 -4.30 -10.74
CA LEU A 93 -6.28 -2.97 -10.85
C LEU A 93 -6.57 -2.19 -9.56
N ILE A 94 -5.51 -1.66 -8.96
CA ILE A 94 -5.59 -0.71 -7.84
C ILE A 94 -5.11 0.65 -8.30
N GLY A 95 -5.87 1.69 -7.95
CA GLY A 95 -5.49 3.08 -8.09
C GLY A 95 -5.43 3.78 -6.73
N LYS A 96 -4.47 4.66 -6.52
CA LYS A 96 -4.36 5.47 -5.31
C LYS A 96 -4.14 6.93 -5.68
N ALA A 97 -4.84 7.83 -5.01
CA ALA A 97 -4.63 9.27 -5.14
C ALA A 97 -4.51 9.89 -3.75
N GLY A 98 -3.63 10.86 -3.59
CA GLY A 98 -3.41 11.44 -2.28
C GLY A 98 -2.52 12.67 -2.28
N VAL A 99 -2.29 13.15 -1.06
CA VAL A 99 -1.37 14.23 -0.75
C VAL A 99 -0.51 13.84 0.44
N GLU A 100 0.77 14.14 0.36
CA GLU A 100 1.74 13.99 1.42
C GLU A 100 2.35 15.38 1.69
N ILE A 101 2.49 15.73 2.96
CA ILE A 101 3.18 16.95 3.38
C ILE A 101 4.38 16.52 4.20
N THR A 102 5.57 16.92 3.80
CA THR A 102 6.81 16.60 4.51
C THR A 102 7.57 17.89 4.81
N ARG A 103 7.94 18.08 6.08
CA ARG A 103 8.61 19.31 6.50
C ARG A 103 9.74 19.01 7.53
N PRO A 104 10.97 19.46 7.30
CA PRO A 104 11.98 19.50 8.33
C PRO A 104 11.58 20.54 9.39
N VAL A 105 11.51 20.09 10.66
CA VAL A 105 11.19 20.95 11.81
C VAL A 105 12.44 21.33 12.59
N THR A 106 13.49 20.51 12.47
CA THR A 106 14.85 20.78 12.92
C THR A 106 15.84 20.27 11.86
N GLU A 107 17.14 20.46 12.09
CA GLU A 107 18.18 19.89 11.23
C GLU A 107 18.19 18.35 11.21
N THR A 108 17.63 17.72 12.24
CA THR A 108 17.64 16.27 12.43
C THR A 108 16.25 15.62 12.42
N ILE A 109 15.17 16.40 12.50
CA ILE A 109 13.81 15.88 12.57
C ILE A 109 12.99 16.36 11.39
N ILE A 110 12.42 15.41 10.64
CA ILE A 110 11.50 15.65 9.55
C ILE A 110 10.16 15.03 9.92
N LEU A 111 9.09 15.81 9.89
CA LEU A 111 7.74 15.33 10.11
C LEU A 111 6.99 15.21 8.77
N GLY A 112 6.13 14.23 8.70
CA GLY A 112 5.25 14.00 7.57
C GLY A 112 3.81 13.74 8.00
N ALA A 113 2.88 14.10 7.15
CA ALA A 113 1.47 13.74 7.24
C ALA A 113 0.93 13.46 5.84
N GLY A 114 0.02 12.52 5.71
CA GLY A 114 -0.56 12.14 4.43
C GLY A 114 -2.04 11.79 4.54
N ALA A 115 -2.73 11.97 3.42
CA ALA A 115 -4.08 11.47 3.22
C ALA A 115 -4.20 10.92 1.81
N SER A 116 -4.85 9.77 1.67
CA SER A 116 -5.04 9.15 0.36
C SER A 116 -6.34 8.35 0.30
N VAL A 117 -6.81 8.13 -0.91
CA VAL A 117 -7.93 7.27 -1.24
C VAL A 117 -7.47 6.19 -2.19
N THR A 118 -7.86 4.94 -1.92
CA THR A 118 -7.55 3.78 -2.75
C THR A 118 -8.82 3.30 -3.45
N PHE A 119 -8.74 3.18 -4.77
CA PHE A 119 -9.75 2.58 -5.64
C PHE A 119 -9.32 1.19 -6.04
N ALA A 120 -10.27 0.27 -6.20
CA ALA A 120 -10.01 -1.06 -6.73
C ALA A 120 -11.07 -1.41 -7.78
N ASP A 121 -10.62 -2.12 -8.82
CA ASP A 121 -11.52 -2.64 -9.82
C ASP A 121 -12.31 -3.85 -9.28
N ARG A 122 -13.25 -4.34 -10.09
CA ARG A 122 -14.10 -5.47 -9.70
C ARG A 122 -13.28 -6.73 -9.44
N ASN A 123 -12.27 -7.02 -10.25
CA ASN A 123 -11.48 -8.24 -10.11
C ASN A 123 -10.76 -8.26 -8.76
N TYR A 124 -10.10 -7.16 -8.40
CA TYR A 124 -9.48 -7.03 -7.10
C TYR A 124 -10.51 -7.16 -5.96
N MET A 125 -11.63 -6.44 -6.08
CA MET A 125 -12.65 -6.44 -5.04
C MET A 125 -13.29 -7.83 -4.85
N GLU A 126 -13.65 -8.53 -5.93
CA GLU A 126 -14.22 -9.88 -5.86
C GLU A 126 -13.21 -10.88 -5.27
N THR A 127 -11.92 -10.77 -5.63
CA THR A 127 -10.87 -11.67 -5.12
C THR A 127 -10.62 -11.49 -3.63
N TYR A 128 -10.47 -10.26 -3.16
CA TYR A 128 -10.08 -9.99 -1.77
C TYR A 128 -11.25 -9.86 -0.80
N PHE A 129 -12.42 -9.45 -1.29
CA PHE A 129 -13.60 -9.13 -0.45
C PHE A 129 -14.85 -9.92 -0.84
N GLY A 130 -14.82 -10.68 -1.94
CA GLY A 130 -15.92 -11.52 -2.38
C GLY A 130 -16.01 -12.82 -1.58
N VAL A 131 -17.20 -13.43 -1.62
CA VAL A 131 -17.47 -14.78 -1.12
C VAL A 131 -18.36 -15.50 -2.13
N ASP A 132 -17.81 -16.46 -2.85
CA ASP A 132 -18.57 -17.31 -3.77
C ASP A 132 -19.37 -18.40 -3.04
N ALA A 133 -20.18 -19.16 -3.79
CA ALA A 133 -21.03 -20.21 -3.20
C ALA A 133 -20.21 -21.35 -2.58
N GLY A 134 -19.06 -21.69 -3.16
CA GLY A 134 -18.17 -22.73 -2.64
C GLY A 134 -17.48 -22.27 -1.35
N GLN A 135 -16.99 -21.03 -1.35
CA GLN A 135 -16.42 -20.38 -0.16
C GLN A 135 -17.45 -20.25 0.97
N ALA A 136 -18.68 -19.84 0.63
CA ALA A 136 -19.77 -19.73 1.59
C ALA A 136 -20.08 -21.08 2.27
N ALA A 137 -20.08 -22.16 1.51
CA ALA A 137 -20.32 -23.50 2.03
C ALA A 137 -19.21 -23.99 2.98
N ARG A 138 -17.95 -23.60 2.75
CA ARG A 138 -16.81 -24.01 3.57
C ARG A 138 -16.59 -23.11 4.78
N SER A 139 -16.74 -21.78 4.61
CA SER A 139 -16.43 -20.78 5.64
C SER A 139 -17.64 -20.46 6.55
N GLY A 140 -18.87 -20.75 6.09
CA GLY A 140 -20.10 -20.34 6.78
C GLY A 140 -20.47 -18.87 6.59
N TYR A 141 -19.72 -18.10 5.80
CA TYR A 141 -20.11 -16.74 5.43
C TYR A 141 -21.24 -16.73 4.41
N ARG A 142 -22.01 -15.63 4.38
CA ARG A 142 -22.97 -15.41 3.29
C ARG A 142 -22.19 -15.13 1.98
N THR A 143 -22.79 -15.53 0.85
CA THR A 143 -22.27 -15.10 -0.46
C THR A 143 -22.25 -13.59 -0.57
N TYR A 144 -21.17 -13.06 -1.17
CA TYR A 144 -21.00 -11.63 -1.33
C TYR A 144 -20.23 -11.31 -2.62
N LYS A 145 -20.74 -10.34 -3.37
CA LYS A 145 -20.15 -9.96 -4.66
C LYS A 145 -19.95 -8.44 -4.72
N PRO A 146 -18.78 -7.90 -4.30
CA PRO A 146 -18.50 -6.49 -4.33
C PRO A 146 -18.32 -5.96 -5.75
N GLY A 147 -18.67 -4.69 -5.98
CA GLY A 147 -18.37 -3.97 -7.19
C GLY A 147 -17.01 -3.27 -7.14
N ALA A 148 -16.62 -2.67 -8.27
CA ALA A 148 -15.50 -1.72 -8.29
C ALA A 148 -15.86 -0.44 -7.51
N GLY A 149 -14.89 0.15 -6.82
CA GLY A 149 -15.14 1.37 -6.07
C GLY A 149 -13.98 1.80 -5.16
N VAL A 150 -14.29 2.71 -4.25
CA VAL A 150 -13.35 3.13 -3.20
C VAL A 150 -13.22 2.00 -2.18
N LYS A 151 -11.98 1.48 -2.06
CA LYS A 151 -11.64 0.41 -1.11
C LYS A 151 -11.33 0.96 0.27
N SER A 152 -10.51 2.02 0.34
CA SER A 152 -10.09 2.59 1.61
C SER A 152 -9.75 4.08 1.52
N ILE A 153 -9.79 4.72 2.68
CA ILE A 153 -9.23 6.05 2.93
C ILE A 153 -8.15 5.88 3.99
N ASP A 154 -6.96 6.41 3.74
CA ASP A 154 -5.82 6.26 4.63
C ASP A 154 -5.35 7.64 5.10
N LEU A 155 -5.10 7.75 6.40
CA LEU A 155 -4.46 8.90 7.03
C LEU A 155 -3.14 8.45 7.63
N SER A 156 -2.05 9.17 7.38
CA SER A 156 -0.74 8.80 7.92
C SER A 156 -0.04 9.98 8.57
N VAL A 157 0.77 9.67 9.57
CA VAL A 157 1.73 10.60 10.16
C VAL A 157 3.08 9.89 10.27
N SER A 158 4.16 10.63 10.05
CA SER A 158 5.50 10.07 10.14
C SER A 158 6.48 11.03 10.79
N ALA A 159 7.51 10.47 11.41
CA ALA A 159 8.64 11.20 11.92
C ALA A 159 9.92 10.50 11.49
N THR A 160 10.85 11.24 10.89
CA THR A 160 12.17 10.76 10.54
C THR A 160 13.20 11.50 11.38
N TYR A 161 14.05 10.72 12.06
CA TYR A 161 15.18 11.23 12.82
C TYR A 161 16.49 10.90 12.09
N LEU A 162 17.22 11.93 11.71
CA LEU A 162 18.56 11.81 11.11
C LEU A 162 19.58 11.65 12.26
N ILE A 163 20.01 10.42 12.52
CA ILE A 163 20.94 10.09 13.62
C ILE A 163 22.30 10.71 13.34
N ASN A 164 22.74 10.64 12.10
CA ASN A 164 23.96 11.28 11.57
C ASN A 164 23.84 11.41 10.07
N GLY A 165 24.93 11.77 9.37
CA GLY A 165 24.94 11.97 7.91
C GLY A 165 24.55 10.71 7.10
N ASN A 166 24.61 9.54 7.69
CA ASN A 166 24.41 8.26 7.02
C ASN A 166 23.17 7.48 7.54
N TRP A 167 22.87 7.54 8.83
CA TRP A 167 21.80 6.76 9.44
C TRP A 167 20.56 7.59 9.71
N MET A 168 19.40 7.02 9.41
CA MET A 168 18.10 7.57 9.76
C MET A 168 17.19 6.53 10.38
N LEU A 169 16.31 6.97 11.26
CA LEU A 169 15.21 6.19 11.82
C LEU A 169 13.90 6.87 11.43
N ARG A 170 12.99 6.13 10.77
CA ARG A 170 11.66 6.62 10.40
C ARG A 170 10.59 5.78 11.08
N GLY A 171 9.71 6.43 11.81
CA GLY A 171 8.45 5.86 12.29
C GLY A 171 7.28 6.38 11.47
N GLU A 172 6.34 5.51 11.14
CA GLU A 172 5.10 5.87 10.46
C GLU A 172 3.91 5.16 11.10
N GLN A 173 2.86 5.91 11.33
CA GLN A 173 1.57 5.41 11.79
C GLN A 173 0.53 5.72 10.72
N THR A 174 -0.16 4.69 10.24
CA THR A 174 -1.26 4.83 9.28
C THR A 174 -2.55 4.35 9.91
N LEU A 175 -3.62 5.08 9.66
CA LEU A 175 -4.99 4.73 10.00
C LEU A 175 -5.74 4.51 8.69
N GLY A 176 -5.91 3.25 8.31
CA GLY A 176 -6.73 2.84 7.17
C GLY A 176 -8.19 2.70 7.58
N ILE A 177 -9.09 3.22 6.75
CA ILE A 177 -10.54 3.10 6.89
C ILE A 177 -11.05 2.39 5.66
N VAL A 178 -11.44 1.12 5.80
CA VAL A 178 -12.09 0.35 4.73
C VAL A 178 -13.49 0.92 4.50
N THR A 179 -13.88 1.11 3.23
CA THR A 179 -15.13 1.79 2.85
C THR A 179 -15.87 1.05 1.75
N GLY A 180 -17.12 1.48 1.49
CA GLY A 180 -17.95 0.97 0.41
C GLY A 180 -18.13 -0.54 0.45
N ASP A 181 -18.22 -1.16 -0.71
CA ASP A 181 -18.43 -2.61 -0.84
C ASP A 181 -17.35 -3.45 -0.14
N ALA A 182 -16.14 -2.92 0.03
CA ALA A 182 -15.11 -3.62 0.80
C ALA A 182 -15.49 -3.69 2.29
N ALA A 183 -16.02 -2.62 2.86
CA ALA A 183 -16.45 -2.58 4.26
C ALA A 183 -17.67 -3.46 4.54
N ASP A 184 -18.56 -3.62 3.56
CA ASP A 184 -19.78 -4.43 3.68
C ASP A 184 -19.52 -5.94 3.51
N SER A 185 -18.29 -6.33 3.19
CA SER A 185 -17.88 -7.72 3.05
C SER A 185 -17.98 -8.47 4.38
N PRO A 186 -18.56 -9.70 4.41
CA PRO A 186 -18.62 -10.50 5.62
C PRO A 186 -17.25 -10.92 6.16
N ILE A 187 -16.20 -10.82 5.35
CA ILE A 187 -14.82 -11.12 5.74
C ILE A 187 -14.24 -9.97 6.61
N VAL A 188 -14.66 -8.73 6.36
CA VAL A 188 -14.15 -7.56 7.07
C VAL A 188 -14.80 -7.45 8.44
N LYS A 189 -14.03 -7.73 9.49
CA LYS A 189 -14.50 -7.65 10.89
C LYS A 189 -14.37 -6.26 11.49
N GLN A 190 -13.37 -5.52 11.03
CA GLN A 190 -13.10 -4.16 11.48
C GLN A 190 -12.77 -3.29 10.27
N THR A 191 -13.48 -2.18 10.13
CA THR A 191 -13.22 -1.22 9.06
C THR A 191 -12.05 -0.30 9.37
N LEU A 192 -11.71 -0.14 10.65
CA LEU A 192 -10.56 0.65 11.10
C LEU A 192 -9.34 -0.26 11.22
N GLN A 193 -8.29 0.04 10.43
CA GLN A 193 -7.08 -0.77 10.32
C GLN A 193 -5.83 0.07 10.63
N PRO A 194 -5.46 0.20 11.90
CA PRO A 194 -4.22 0.88 12.27
C PRO A 194 -3.02 0.02 11.90
N SER A 195 -1.99 0.64 11.31
CA SER A 195 -0.70 0.01 11.05
C SER A 195 0.45 0.91 11.49
N SER A 196 1.53 0.30 11.94
CA SER A 196 2.74 0.98 12.38
C SER A 196 3.93 0.41 11.65
N LEU A 197 4.82 1.28 11.16
CA LEU A 197 6.04 0.91 10.46
C LEU A 197 7.22 1.61 11.12
N LEU A 198 8.31 0.88 11.33
CA LEU A 198 9.58 1.42 11.80
C LEU A 198 10.68 1.01 10.83
N ILE A 199 11.39 1.99 10.30
CA ILE A 199 12.44 1.78 9.30
C ILE A 199 13.74 2.36 9.83
N LEU A 200 14.79 1.53 9.84
CA LEU A 200 16.17 1.99 10.02
C LEU A 200 16.82 2.03 8.63
N GLY A 201 17.23 3.21 8.20
CA GLY A 201 17.84 3.45 6.91
C GLY A 201 19.32 3.84 7.01
N TYR A 202 20.10 3.42 6.02
CA TYR A 202 21.49 3.85 5.86
C TYR A 202 21.68 4.42 4.44
N ARG A 203 22.32 5.59 4.38
CA ARG A 203 22.67 6.26 3.13
C ARG A 203 24.18 6.19 2.95
N PHE A 204 24.61 5.66 1.80
CA PHE A 204 26.01 5.58 1.38
C PHE A 204 26.54 6.91 0.84
#